data_c9c127a2c5cd8afbf1acfb225476e821
#
_entry.id   c9c127a2c5cd8afbf1acfb225476e821
#
_cell.length_a   1.000
_cell.length_b   1.000
_cell.length_c   1.000
_cell.angle_alpha   90.00
_cell.angle_beta   90.00
_cell.angle_gamma   90.00
#
_symmetry.space_group_name_H-M   'P 1'
#
loop_
_entity.id
_entity.type
_entity.pdbx_description
1 polymer ?
#
loop_
_entity_poly.entity_id
_entity_poly.type
_entity_poly.pdbx_seq_one_letter_code
_entity_poly.pdbx_strand_id
1 'polypeptide(L)'
;MIEDRDDFIELLKEKAYKKGEYTLSSGRTSEHYVNCKPVTLSGEGLLYASCCMLECVEEDSVAVAGLTLGADPLVSGVALVSAIDEIKLDALIVRKEAKGHGTGAWIEGPELSAGSKVTVLEDVITTGGSAIKAAEKLRDAGYIAVSYTHLTLPTTPYV
;
A
#
# COMPACT_ATOMS: atom_id res chain seq x y z
N MET A 1 -4.67 4.16 -19.79
CA MET A 1 -4.38 2.72 -19.59
C MET A 1 -2.90 2.52 -19.83
N ILE A 2 -2.16 1.99 -18.87
CA ILE A 2 -0.71 1.78 -18.99
C ILE A 2 -0.54 0.47 -19.70
N GLU A 3 -0.05 0.50 -20.93
CA GLU A 3 0.13 -0.70 -21.76
C GLU A 3 1.41 -1.49 -21.41
N ASP A 4 2.24 -1.02 -20.46
CA ASP A 4 3.55 -1.62 -20.29
C ASP A 4 3.89 -1.91 -18.81
N ARG A 5 3.46 -3.10 -18.38
CA ARG A 5 3.89 -3.70 -17.10
C ARG A 5 5.41 -3.88 -17.05
N ASP A 6 6.06 -4.05 -18.20
CA ASP A 6 7.49 -4.28 -18.29
C ASP A 6 8.26 -3.00 -17.96
N ASP A 7 7.79 -1.83 -18.39
CA ASP A 7 8.39 -0.53 -18.04
C ASP A 7 8.32 -0.28 -16.53
N PHE A 8 7.21 -0.64 -15.88
CA PHE A 8 7.10 -0.52 -14.43
C PHE A 8 8.05 -1.46 -13.69
N ILE A 9 8.23 -2.70 -14.17
CA ILE A 9 9.17 -3.66 -13.61
C ILE A 9 10.61 -3.14 -13.74
N GLU A 10 10.99 -2.60 -14.89
CA GLU A 10 12.32 -2.01 -15.09
C GLU A 10 12.54 -0.80 -14.17
N LEU A 11 11.55 0.06 -14.01
CA LEU A 11 11.61 1.19 -13.09
C LEU A 11 11.81 0.75 -11.63
N LEU A 12 11.12 -0.32 -11.21
CA LEU A 12 11.29 -0.91 -9.87
C LEU A 12 12.68 -1.51 -9.70
N LYS A 13 13.20 -2.22 -10.70
CA LYS A 13 14.56 -2.78 -10.67
C LYS A 13 15.62 -1.71 -10.56
N GLU A 14 15.48 -0.64 -11.32
CA GLU A 14 16.46 0.47 -11.36
C GLU A 14 16.46 1.29 -10.07
N LYS A 15 15.27 1.69 -9.59
CA LYS A 15 15.15 2.70 -8.53
C LYS A 15 14.82 2.13 -7.14
N ALA A 16 14.15 0.98 -7.08
CA ALA A 16 13.68 0.42 -5.81
C ALA A 16 14.54 -0.73 -5.29
N TYR A 17 15.17 -1.50 -6.18
CA TYR A 17 15.89 -2.71 -5.81
C TYR A 17 17.40 -2.46 -5.70
N LYS A 18 18.01 -3.04 -4.66
CA LYS A 18 19.48 -3.05 -4.48
C LYS A 18 19.94 -4.43 -4.03
N LYS A 19 21.04 -4.91 -4.64
CA LYS A 19 21.74 -6.11 -4.22
C LYS A 19 22.95 -5.74 -3.35
N GLY A 20 23.12 -6.40 -2.20
CA GLY A 20 24.21 -6.15 -1.26
C GLY A 20 23.90 -6.80 0.09
N GLU A 21 24.75 -6.62 1.08
CA GLU A 21 24.48 -7.07 2.45
C GLU A 21 23.72 -5.99 3.21
N TYR A 22 22.51 -6.33 3.65
CA TYR A 22 21.63 -5.42 4.39
C TYR A 22 21.11 -6.09 5.67
N THR A 23 21.04 -5.32 6.74
CA THR A 23 20.32 -5.74 7.95
C THR A 23 18.90 -5.21 7.88
N LEU A 24 17.92 -6.11 7.84
CA LEU A 24 16.49 -5.78 7.84
C LEU A 24 16.05 -5.28 9.23
N SER A 25 14.92 -4.61 9.31
CA SER A 25 14.31 -4.16 10.57
C SER A 25 14.04 -5.30 11.57
N SER A 26 13.92 -6.53 11.10
CA SER A 26 13.80 -7.75 11.88
C SER A 26 15.13 -8.22 12.51
N GLY A 27 16.25 -7.55 12.19
CA GLY A 27 17.61 -7.98 12.60
C GLY A 27 18.22 -9.09 11.74
N ARG A 28 17.49 -9.61 10.74
CA ARG A 28 18.00 -10.59 9.78
C ARG A 28 18.85 -9.92 8.71
N THR A 29 19.88 -10.62 8.23
CA THR A 29 20.64 -10.21 7.06
C THR A 29 19.93 -10.65 5.78
N SER A 30 20.01 -9.83 4.74
CA SER A 30 19.49 -10.12 3.39
C SER A 30 20.48 -9.63 2.35
N GLU A 31 20.63 -10.38 1.28
CA GLU A 31 21.38 -9.94 0.10
C GLU A 31 20.56 -9.00 -0.80
N HIS A 32 19.30 -8.79 -0.46
CA HIS A 32 18.35 -7.98 -1.22
C HIS A 32 17.75 -6.90 -0.35
N TYR A 33 17.66 -5.69 -0.88
CA TYR A 33 16.98 -4.57 -0.26
C TYR A 33 16.02 -3.93 -1.24
N VAL A 34 14.79 -3.71 -0.81
CA VAL A 34 13.76 -3.04 -1.61
C VAL A 34 13.26 -1.81 -0.87
N ASN A 35 13.25 -0.67 -1.56
CA ASN A 35 12.65 0.58 -1.11
C ASN A 35 11.86 1.19 -2.27
N CYS A 36 10.55 1.05 -2.24
CA CYS A 36 9.68 1.53 -3.32
C CYS A 36 9.47 3.05 -3.34
N LYS A 37 9.83 3.78 -2.27
CA LYS A 37 9.59 5.22 -2.16
C LYS A 37 10.19 6.06 -3.30
N PRO A 38 11.40 5.78 -3.83
CA PRO A 38 11.91 6.51 -5.01
C PRO A 38 11.03 6.35 -6.25
N VAL A 39 10.28 5.26 -6.35
CA VAL A 39 9.32 4.99 -7.43
C VAL A 39 7.96 5.58 -7.09
N THR A 40 7.39 5.24 -5.94
CA THR A 40 6.03 5.66 -5.54
C THR A 40 5.89 7.15 -5.24
N LEU A 41 7.00 7.86 -5.06
CA LEU A 41 7.04 9.32 -4.94
C LEU A 41 7.47 10.03 -6.23
N SER A 42 7.71 9.31 -7.33
CA SER A 42 7.84 9.90 -8.68
C SER A 42 6.48 9.88 -9.39
N GLY A 43 6.20 10.89 -10.22
CA GLY A 43 4.90 10.99 -10.89
C GLY A 43 4.60 9.77 -11.77
N GLU A 44 5.56 9.37 -12.61
CA GLU A 44 5.46 8.22 -13.49
C GLU A 44 5.34 6.91 -12.70
N GLY A 45 6.22 6.69 -11.72
CA GLY A 45 6.20 5.47 -10.91
C GLY A 45 4.94 5.34 -10.06
N LEU A 46 4.41 6.46 -9.53
CA LEU A 46 3.14 6.45 -8.81
C LEU A 46 1.98 6.11 -9.73
N LEU A 47 1.98 6.66 -10.95
CA LEU A 47 0.93 6.34 -11.94
C LEU A 47 0.92 4.85 -12.27
N TYR A 48 2.09 4.27 -12.61
CA TYR A 48 2.22 2.83 -12.89
C TYR A 48 1.78 1.98 -11.69
N ALA A 49 2.29 2.29 -10.51
CA ALA A 49 1.92 1.57 -9.29
C ALA A 49 0.42 1.62 -9.02
N SER A 50 -0.19 2.81 -9.18
CA SER A 50 -1.62 3.01 -8.90
C SER A 50 -2.51 2.23 -9.87
N CYS A 51 -2.20 2.23 -11.17
CA CYS A 51 -2.95 1.46 -12.16
C CYS A 51 -2.83 -0.04 -11.90
N CYS A 52 -1.62 -0.55 -11.67
CA CYS A 52 -1.42 -1.98 -11.38
C CYS A 52 -2.12 -2.41 -10.08
N MET A 53 -2.11 -1.57 -9.05
CA MET A 53 -2.77 -1.88 -7.79
C MET A 53 -4.28 -1.79 -7.87
N LEU A 54 -4.82 -0.86 -8.67
CA LEU A 54 -6.27 -0.74 -8.89
C LEU A 54 -6.85 -2.04 -9.47
N GLU A 55 -6.14 -2.72 -10.38
CA GLU A 55 -6.54 -4.03 -10.93
C GLU A 55 -6.63 -5.14 -9.86
N CYS A 56 -5.96 -4.96 -8.73
CA CYS A 56 -5.92 -5.93 -7.63
C CYS A 56 -6.86 -5.56 -6.47
N VAL A 57 -7.58 -4.45 -6.55
CA VAL A 57 -8.57 -4.07 -5.54
C VAL A 57 -9.78 -4.98 -5.64
N GLU A 58 -10.25 -5.48 -4.51
CA GLU A 58 -11.48 -6.29 -4.45
C GLU A 58 -12.69 -5.50 -4.95
N GLU A 59 -13.48 -6.13 -5.83
CA GLU A 59 -14.56 -5.49 -6.60
C GLU A 59 -15.58 -4.73 -5.74
N ASP A 60 -15.85 -5.22 -4.53
CA ASP A 60 -16.83 -4.64 -3.60
C ASP A 60 -16.19 -3.76 -2.51
N SER A 61 -14.90 -3.43 -2.65
CA SER A 61 -14.25 -2.45 -1.78
C SER A 61 -14.74 -1.04 -2.11
N VAL A 62 -15.02 -0.26 -1.07
CA VAL A 62 -15.39 1.16 -1.20
C VAL A 62 -14.21 2.09 -0.88
N ALA A 63 -13.11 1.53 -0.38
CA ALA A 63 -11.90 2.26 -0.11
C ALA A 63 -10.66 1.37 -0.19
N VAL A 64 -9.51 2.02 -0.35
CA VAL A 64 -8.20 1.43 -0.12
C VAL A 64 -7.56 2.05 1.11
N ALA A 65 -6.77 1.28 1.85
CA ALA A 65 -6.11 1.76 3.06
C ALA A 65 -4.68 1.22 3.17
N GLY A 66 -3.83 1.91 3.91
CA GLY A 66 -2.48 1.42 4.15
C GLY A 66 -1.80 2.09 5.33
N LEU A 67 -0.76 1.44 5.87
CA LEU A 67 -0.02 1.98 7.00
C LEU A 67 0.97 3.06 6.55
N THR A 68 0.91 4.22 7.20
CA THR A 68 1.86 5.31 6.95
C THR A 68 3.30 4.83 7.20
N LEU A 69 4.31 5.24 6.45
CA LEU A 69 4.42 6.24 5.41
C LEU A 69 4.44 5.59 3.99
N GLY A 70 4.80 4.32 3.88
CA GLY A 70 5.05 3.64 2.60
C GLY A 70 3.81 3.54 1.72
N ALA A 71 2.65 3.30 2.34
CA ALA A 71 1.39 3.17 1.62
C ALA A 71 0.70 4.50 1.30
N ASP A 72 1.07 5.63 1.92
CA ASP A 72 0.38 6.91 1.73
C ASP A 72 0.28 7.35 0.25
N PRO A 73 1.37 7.32 -0.54
CA PRO A 73 1.28 7.67 -1.95
C PRO A 73 0.42 6.68 -2.73
N LEU A 74 0.46 5.39 -2.37
CA LEU A 74 -0.27 4.33 -3.07
C LEU A 74 -1.79 4.46 -2.88
N VAL A 75 -2.26 4.63 -1.65
CA VAL A 75 -3.70 4.78 -1.39
C VAL A 75 -4.25 6.03 -2.06
N SER A 76 -3.49 7.13 -2.04
CA SER A 76 -3.87 8.38 -2.70
C SER A 76 -3.87 8.24 -4.23
N GLY A 77 -2.85 7.59 -4.78
CA GLY A 77 -2.71 7.36 -6.21
C GLY A 77 -3.80 6.44 -6.76
N VAL A 78 -4.09 5.32 -6.07
CA VAL A 78 -5.16 4.38 -6.47
C VAL A 78 -6.52 5.05 -6.43
N ALA A 79 -6.84 5.81 -5.38
CA ALA A 79 -8.10 6.55 -5.31
C ALA A 79 -8.22 7.61 -6.43
N LEU A 80 -7.10 8.28 -6.79
CA LEU A 80 -7.09 9.24 -7.89
C LEU A 80 -7.35 8.55 -9.24
N VAL A 81 -6.64 7.45 -9.53
CA VAL A 81 -6.80 6.71 -10.79
C VAL A 81 -8.21 6.11 -10.88
N SER A 82 -8.73 5.54 -9.78
CA SER A 82 -10.10 5.01 -9.75
C SER A 82 -11.15 6.08 -10.10
N ALA A 83 -10.95 7.32 -9.60
CA ALA A 83 -11.87 8.42 -9.92
C ALA A 83 -11.80 8.83 -11.40
N ILE A 84 -10.63 8.72 -12.06
CA ILE A 84 -10.48 8.95 -13.50
C ILE A 84 -11.26 7.88 -14.31
N ASP A 85 -11.26 6.64 -13.82
CA ASP A 85 -11.99 5.51 -14.42
C ASP A 85 -13.47 5.44 -13.97
N GLU A 86 -13.98 6.50 -13.33
CA GLU A 86 -15.37 6.60 -12.82
C GLU A 86 -15.71 5.55 -11.72
N ILE A 87 -14.71 4.94 -11.10
CA ILE A 87 -14.85 4.03 -9.97
C ILE A 87 -14.81 4.86 -8.68
N LYS A 88 -15.78 4.63 -7.79
CA LYS A 88 -15.83 5.31 -6.50
C LYS A 88 -15.03 4.54 -5.47
N LEU A 89 -13.82 4.99 -5.19
CA LEU A 89 -12.91 4.38 -4.22
C LEU A 89 -12.24 5.48 -3.39
N ASP A 90 -12.46 5.46 -2.08
CA ASP A 90 -11.84 6.40 -1.15
C ASP A 90 -10.46 5.93 -0.69
N ALA A 91 -9.64 6.86 -0.17
CA ALA A 91 -8.35 6.56 0.42
C ALA A 91 -8.38 6.77 1.94
N LEU A 92 -7.87 5.80 2.68
CA LEU A 92 -7.69 5.85 4.12
C LEU A 92 -6.22 5.67 4.47
N ILE A 93 -5.67 6.54 5.32
CA ILE A 93 -4.32 6.42 5.86
C ILE A 93 -4.39 5.88 7.28
N VAL A 94 -3.77 4.73 7.52
CA VAL A 94 -3.66 4.15 8.86
C VAL A 94 -2.37 4.63 9.51
N ARG A 95 -2.47 5.27 10.66
CA ARG A 95 -1.35 5.83 11.41
C ARG A 95 -0.59 4.74 12.17
N LYS A 96 0.72 4.93 12.36
CA LYS A 96 1.54 4.05 13.22
C LYS A 96 1.21 4.23 14.70
N GLU A 97 0.78 5.44 15.06
CA GLU A 97 0.41 5.84 16.42
C GLU A 97 -0.89 6.63 16.39
N ALA A 98 -1.66 6.55 17.46
CA ALA A 98 -2.88 7.34 17.61
C ALA A 98 -2.56 8.84 17.59
N LYS A 99 -3.50 9.65 17.10
CA LYS A 99 -3.36 11.11 17.10
C LYS A 99 -3.25 11.60 18.54
N GLY A 100 -2.19 12.30 18.87
CA GLY A 100 -1.89 12.77 20.22
C GLY A 100 -2.83 13.86 20.74
N HIS A 101 -3.63 14.49 19.85
CA HIS A 101 -4.59 15.52 20.17
C HIS A 101 -5.93 15.25 19.45
N GLY A 102 -7.04 15.50 20.12
CA GLY A 102 -8.40 15.28 19.58
C GLY A 102 -8.93 13.87 19.89
N THR A 103 -9.53 13.21 18.91
CA THR A 103 -10.27 11.95 19.07
C THR A 103 -9.38 10.70 19.25
N GLY A 104 -8.05 10.83 19.26
CA GLY A 104 -7.16 9.65 19.28
C GLY A 104 -7.26 8.78 18.02
N ALA A 105 -7.66 9.36 16.89
CA ALA A 105 -7.92 8.63 15.67
C ALA A 105 -6.67 7.91 15.14
N TRP A 106 -6.87 6.66 14.70
CA TRP A 106 -5.86 5.83 14.06
C TRP A 106 -5.95 5.89 12.54
N ILE A 107 -7.06 6.38 12.00
CA ILE A 107 -7.36 6.41 10.56
C ILE A 107 -7.66 7.85 10.17
N GLU A 108 -7.05 8.29 9.08
CA GLU A 108 -7.32 9.58 8.43
C GLU A 108 -7.99 9.31 7.09
N GLY A 109 -8.94 10.13 6.70
CA GLY A 109 -9.67 10.04 5.44
C GLY A 109 -11.17 10.25 5.63
N PRO A 110 -11.97 9.97 4.59
CA PRO A 110 -13.43 10.00 4.68
C PRO A 110 -13.98 9.00 5.71
N GLU A 111 -15.05 9.36 6.39
CA GLU A 111 -15.75 8.44 7.29
C GLU A 111 -16.63 7.50 6.46
N LEU A 112 -16.41 6.20 6.61
CA LEU A 112 -17.17 5.16 5.92
C LEU A 112 -18.24 4.57 6.85
N SER A 113 -19.28 3.98 6.26
CA SER A 113 -20.28 3.23 7.01
C SER A 113 -19.67 1.99 7.68
N ALA A 114 -20.17 1.62 8.85
CA ALA A 114 -19.76 0.38 9.50
C ALA A 114 -20.01 -0.83 8.58
N GLY A 115 -19.07 -1.77 8.56
CA GLY A 115 -19.10 -2.93 7.66
C GLY A 115 -18.63 -2.66 6.23
N SER A 116 -18.17 -1.44 5.91
CA SER A 116 -17.56 -1.14 4.61
C SER A 116 -16.34 -2.02 4.36
N LYS A 117 -16.22 -2.56 3.15
CA LYS A 117 -15.07 -3.34 2.73
C LYS A 117 -13.94 -2.42 2.26
N VAL A 118 -12.73 -2.71 2.71
CA VAL A 118 -11.54 -1.92 2.46
C VAL A 118 -10.39 -2.84 2.06
N THR A 119 -9.81 -2.61 0.89
CA THR A 119 -8.58 -3.31 0.45
C THR A 119 -7.35 -2.64 1.05
N VAL A 120 -6.47 -3.44 1.67
CA VAL A 120 -5.22 -2.95 2.25
C VAL A 120 -4.11 -2.97 1.22
N LEU A 121 -3.41 -1.85 1.06
CA LEU A 121 -2.26 -1.69 0.17
C LEU A 121 -0.97 -1.56 1.01
N GLU A 122 0.12 -2.12 0.49
CA GLU A 122 1.46 -2.01 1.09
C GLU A 122 2.50 -1.81 -0.02
N ASP A 123 3.58 -1.07 0.26
CA ASP A 123 4.66 -0.90 -0.71
C ASP A 123 5.59 -2.11 -0.75
N VAL A 124 5.97 -2.66 0.39
CA VAL A 124 6.87 -3.82 0.53
C VAL A 124 6.37 -4.75 1.63
N ILE A 125 6.10 -6.00 1.30
CA ILE A 125 5.79 -7.04 2.29
C ILE A 125 7.04 -7.89 2.57
N THR A 126 7.45 -7.95 3.84
CA THR A 126 8.46 -8.90 4.33
C THR A 126 7.84 -9.93 5.27
N THR A 127 7.38 -9.50 6.43
CA THR A 127 6.69 -10.35 7.42
C THR A 127 5.18 -10.10 7.48
N GLY A 128 4.69 -9.13 6.71
CA GLY A 128 3.29 -8.72 6.72
C GLY A 128 2.85 -7.87 7.93
N GLY A 129 3.76 -7.56 8.85
CA GLY A 129 3.41 -6.87 10.10
C GLY A 129 2.72 -5.52 9.91
N SER A 130 3.12 -4.73 8.90
CA SER A 130 2.48 -3.45 8.59
C SER A 130 1.04 -3.63 8.08
N ALA A 131 0.86 -4.55 7.14
CA ALA A 131 -0.45 -4.86 6.57
C ALA A 131 -1.41 -5.43 7.62
N ILE A 132 -0.93 -6.35 8.48
CA ILE A 132 -1.71 -6.90 9.59
C ILE A 132 -2.15 -5.78 10.55
N LYS A 133 -1.21 -4.89 10.94
CA LYS A 133 -1.52 -3.76 11.82
C LYS A 133 -2.56 -2.82 11.20
N ALA A 134 -2.45 -2.54 9.90
CA ALA A 134 -3.45 -1.73 9.19
C ALA A 134 -4.83 -2.39 9.24
N ALA A 135 -4.91 -3.70 8.94
CA ALA A 135 -6.16 -4.44 8.99
C ALA A 135 -6.79 -4.50 10.39
N GLU A 136 -5.99 -4.67 11.44
CA GLU A 136 -6.47 -4.64 12.82
C GLU A 136 -7.11 -3.28 13.14
N LYS A 137 -6.46 -2.17 12.76
CA LYS A 137 -6.99 -0.82 13.00
C LYS A 137 -8.27 -0.53 12.20
N LEU A 138 -8.36 -1.03 10.98
CA LEU A 138 -9.59 -0.95 10.18
C LEU A 138 -10.74 -1.74 10.85
N ARG A 139 -10.47 -2.94 11.34
CA ARG A 139 -11.45 -3.76 12.06
C ARG A 139 -11.88 -3.13 13.38
N ASP A 140 -10.94 -2.57 14.14
CA ASP A 140 -11.24 -1.81 15.37
C ASP A 140 -12.17 -0.61 15.09
N ALA A 141 -12.10 -0.02 13.91
CA ALA A 141 -12.98 1.05 13.44
C ALA A 141 -14.31 0.56 12.86
N GLY A 142 -14.57 -0.76 12.83
CA GLY A 142 -15.80 -1.35 12.34
C GLY A 142 -15.83 -1.60 10.83
N TYR A 143 -14.69 -1.54 10.13
CA TYR A 143 -14.58 -1.86 8.71
C TYR A 143 -14.15 -3.32 8.49
N ILE A 144 -14.36 -3.82 7.26
CA ILE A 144 -13.95 -5.14 6.85
C ILE A 144 -12.70 -5.03 5.98
N ALA A 145 -11.53 -5.34 6.52
CA ALA A 145 -10.31 -5.46 5.74
C ALA A 145 -10.32 -6.78 4.96
N VAL A 146 -10.34 -6.73 3.64
CA VAL A 146 -10.64 -7.89 2.77
C VAL A 146 -9.42 -8.52 2.12
N SER A 147 -8.52 -7.76 1.54
CA SER A 147 -7.33 -8.30 0.88
C SER A 147 -6.10 -7.44 1.11
N TYR A 148 -4.95 -7.98 0.74
CA TYR A 148 -3.67 -7.30 0.85
C TYR A 148 -2.96 -7.34 -0.50
N THR A 149 -2.65 -6.17 -1.04
CA THR A 149 -1.93 -6.02 -2.30
C THR A 149 -0.63 -5.27 -2.10
N HIS A 150 0.44 -5.72 -2.74
CA HIS A 150 1.77 -5.13 -2.62
C HIS A 150 2.51 -5.07 -3.97
N LEU A 151 3.48 -4.15 -4.06
CA LEU A 151 4.22 -3.88 -5.31
C LEU A 151 5.40 -4.81 -5.55
N THR A 152 5.94 -5.47 -4.53
CA THR A 152 7.21 -6.17 -4.65
C THR A 152 7.05 -7.65 -4.91
N LEU A 153 8.00 -8.21 -5.67
CA LEU A 153 8.22 -9.65 -5.70
C LEU A 153 8.60 -10.15 -4.30
N PRO A 154 8.24 -11.40 -3.94
CA PRO A 154 8.64 -11.97 -2.66
C PRO A 154 10.16 -11.88 -2.51
N THR A 155 10.62 -11.18 -1.49
CA THR A 155 12.06 -11.06 -1.18
C THR A 155 12.61 -12.28 -0.44
N THR A 156 11.72 -13.21 -0.09
CA THR A 156 12.06 -14.52 0.47
C THR A 156 11.59 -15.62 -0.48
N PRO A 157 12.43 -16.63 -0.78
CA PRO A 157 12.07 -17.68 -1.72
C PRO A 157 10.93 -18.60 -1.28
N TYR A 158 10.35 -18.40 -0.09
CA TYR A 158 9.24 -19.19 0.44
C TYR A 158 8.41 -18.34 1.42
N VAL A 159 7.30 -17.86 0.99
CA VAL A 159 6.12 -17.56 1.80
C VAL A 159 4.95 -18.32 1.22
#